data_4c20ed0eb5388a952479eb992a3e71a3
#
_entry.id   4c20ed0eb5388a952479eb992a3e71a3
#
_cell.length_a   1.000
_cell.length_b   1.000
_cell.length_c   1.000
_cell.angle_alpha   90.00
_cell.angle_beta   90.00
_cell.angle_gamma   90.00
#
_symmetry.space_group_name_H-M   'P 1'
#
loop_
_entity.id
_entity.type
_entity.pdbx_description
1 polymer ?
#
loop_
_entity_poly.entity_id
_entity_poly.type
_entity_poly.pdbx_seq_one_letter_code
_entity_poly.pdbx_strand_id
1 'polypeptide(L)'
;PDDIDAILVTHEHSDHIHGIGVLARKYGMDIYANELTWQAMESKLGKIDVAQKHIFELGSMKTFGDLDIESFGVSHDAACPQFYRFMKDDKSFVMLTDTGYVSDRMVGIVENADAYLIESNHDVEILRSGSYSWNLKQRILSDKGHLCNEDGADAMIRSLGNRTTKIYLGHLSKENNIKELAHMT
;
A
#
# COMPACT_ATOMS: atom_id res chain seq x y z
N PRO A 1 3.50 -8.93 20.05
CA PRO A 1 4.70 -8.57 19.29
C PRO A 1 5.59 -9.76 18.99
N ASP A 2 5.56 -10.78 19.86
CA ASP A 2 6.42 -11.98 19.73
C ASP A 2 6.02 -12.88 18.53
N ASP A 3 4.90 -12.59 17.88
CA ASP A 3 4.38 -13.32 16.71
C ASP A 3 4.57 -12.54 15.40
N ILE A 4 5.41 -11.49 15.40
CA ILE A 4 5.69 -10.67 14.22
C ILE A 4 7.16 -10.86 13.83
N ASP A 5 7.38 -11.41 12.64
CA ASP A 5 8.72 -11.73 12.13
C ASP A 5 9.39 -10.51 11.48
N ALA A 6 8.62 -9.63 10.82
CA ALA A 6 9.18 -8.52 10.07
C ALA A 6 8.18 -7.35 9.91
N ILE A 7 8.71 -6.16 9.65
CA ILE A 7 7.98 -4.97 9.21
C ILE A 7 8.32 -4.71 7.75
N LEU A 8 7.32 -4.76 6.88
CA LEU A 8 7.45 -4.39 5.47
C LEU A 8 7.00 -2.93 5.29
N VAL A 9 7.87 -2.11 4.73
CA VAL A 9 7.58 -0.68 4.52
C VAL A 9 7.27 -0.44 3.05
N THR A 10 6.12 0.15 2.79
CA THR A 10 5.67 0.47 1.44
C THR A 10 6.35 1.73 0.91
N HIS A 11 6.39 2.80 1.71
CA HIS A 11 7.00 4.08 1.39
C HIS A 11 7.19 4.94 2.65
N GLU A 12 7.85 6.10 2.53
CA GLU A 12 8.33 6.93 3.64
C GLU A 12 7.35 7.99 4.15
N HIS A 13 6.07 7.99 3.78
CA HIS A 13 5.10 8.93 4.33
C HIS A 13 4.87 8.69 5.83
N SER A 14 4.57 9.76 6.55
CA SER A 14 4.58 9.74 8.02
C SER A 14 3.57 8.78 8.64
N ASP A 15 2.41 8.62 8.04
CA ASP A 15 1.36 7.68 8.45
C ASP A 15 1.77 6.21 8.27
N HIS A 16 2.69 5.91 7.36
CA HIS A 16 3.24 4.57 7.15
C HIS A 16 4.43 4.24 8.06
N ILE A 17 5.20 5.25 8.51
CA ILE A 17 6.45 4.98 9.23
C ILE A 17 6.45 5.42 10.69
N HIS A 18 5.43 6.14 11.17
CA HIS A 18 5.43 6.80 12.50
C HIS A 18 5.74 5.85 13.68
N GLY A 19 5.28 4.61 13.62
CA GLY A 19 5.48 3.62 14.68
C GLY A 19 6.73 2.73 14.53
N ILE A 20 7.35 2.69 13.34
CA ILE A 20 8.36 1.69 12.98
C ILE A 20 9.57 1.74 13.92
N GLY A 21 10.14 2.93 14.13
CA GLY A 21 11.32 3.09 14.97
C GLY A 21 11.10 2.65 16.41
N VAL A 22 9.90 2.87 16.96
CA VAL A 22 9.53 2.42 18.31
C VAL A 22 9.42 0.89 18.36
N LEU A 23 8.74 0.29 17.39
CA LEU A 23 8.55 -1.16 17.31
C LEU A 23 9.91 -1.88 17.15
N ALA A 24 10.74 -1.42 16.23
CA ALA A 24 12.06 -1.99 15.99
C ALA A 24 12.94 -1.96 17.26
N ARG A 25 13.07 -0.80 17.92
CA ARG A 25 13.87 -0.68 19.15
C ARG A 25 13.33 -1.47 20.32
N LYS A 26 12.00 -1.51 20.50
CA LYS A 26 11.36 -2.14 21.65
C LYS A 26 11.32 -3.67 21.54
N TYR A 27 11.11 -4.18 20.34
CA TYR A 27 10.85 -5.60 20.12
C TYR A 27 11.89 -6.29 19.24
N GLY A 28 12.94 -5.58 18.81
CA GLY A 28 13.99 -6.15 17.96
C GLY A 28 13.54 -6.54 16.56
N MET A 29 12.46 -5.91 16.04
CA MET A 29 11.89 -6.29 14.76
C MET A 29 12.77 -5.88 13.59
N ASP A 30 12.90 -6.78 12.62
CA ASP A 30 13.55 -6.52 11.34
C ASP A 30 12.64 -5.65 10.44
N ILE A 31 13.26 -4.71 9.73
CA ILE A 31 12.57 -3.76 8.85
C ILE A 31 13.04 -3.97 7.41
N TYR A 32 12.10 -4.16 6.51
CA TYR A 32 12.35 -4.38 5.09
C TYR A 32 11.76 -3.23 4.25
N ALA A 33 12.60 -2.59 3.46
CA ALA A 33 12.21 -1.56 2.50
C ALA A 33 13.20 -1.53 1.32
N ASN A 34 12.83 -0.94 0.19
CA ASN A 34 13.81 -0.69 -0.85
C ASN A 34 14.79 0.42 -0.45
N GLU A 35 15.90 0.50 -1.17
CA GLU A 35 17.00 1.42 -0.82
C GLU A 35 16.55 2.89 -0.77
N LEU A 36 15.77 3.36 -1.75
CA LEU A 36 15.32 4.76 -1.80
C LEU A 36 14.35 5.09 -0.67
N THR A 37 13.45 4.18 -0.32
CA THR A 37 12.58 4.33 0.84
C THR A 37 13.41 4.40 2.13
N TRP A 38 14.45 3.56 2.28
CA TRP A 38 15.38 3.63 3.41
C TRP A 38 16.05 5.00 3.51
N GLN A 39 16.60 5.50 2.42
CA GLN A 39 17.25 6.83 2.38
C GLN A 39 16.30 7.95 2.81
N ALA A 40 15.01 7.86 2.39
CA ALA A 40 14.03 8.89 2.67
C ALA A 40 13.44 8.84 4.10
N MET A 41 13.42 7.66 4.74
CA MET A 41 12.81 7.48 6.07
C MET A 41 13.83 7.41 7.23
N GLU A 42 15.09 7.06 6.99
CA GLU A 42 16.04 6.72 8.04
C GLU A 42 16.18 7.81 9.12
N SER A 43 16.30 9.07 8.72
CA SER A 43 16.38 10.20 9.64
C SER A 43 15.14 10.41 10.52
N LYS A 44 13.99 9.91 10.07
CA LYS A 44 12.68 10.04 10.74
C LYS A 44 12.44 8.93 11.77
N LEU A 45 13.11 7.79 11.64
CA LEU A 45 12.92 6.63 12.52
C LEU A 45 13.67 6.69 13.84
N GLY A 46 14.67 7.58 13.94
CA GLY A 46 15.65 7.59 15.00
C GLY A 46 16.66 6.43 14.83
N LYS A 47 17.45 6.16 15.87
CA LYS A 47 18.50 5.14 15.79
C LYS A 47 17.92 3.72 15.65
N ILE A 48 18.24 3.06 14.56
CA ILE A 48 17.92 1.65 14.27
C ILE A 48 19.25 0.88 14.15
N ASP A 49 19.32 -0.32 14.73
CA ASP A 49 20.49 -1.18 14.57
C ASP A 49 20.65 -1.59 13.10
N VAL A 50 21.90 -1.61 12.63
CA VAL A 50 22.20 -2.03 11.24
C VAL A 50 21.74 -3.45 10.97
N ALA A 51 21.80 -4.34 11.97
CA ALA A 51 21.33 -5.71 11.85
C ALA A 51 19.82 -5.83 11.58
N GLN A 52 19.01 -4.81 11.93
CA GLN A 52 17.57 -4.78 11.72
C GLN A 52 17.16 -4.17 10.36
N LYS A 53 18.14 -3.64 9.60
CA LYS A 53 17.89 -2.96 8.32
C LYS A 53 18.10 -3.91 7.17
N HIS A 54 17.04 -4.22 6.45
CA HIS A 54 17.10 -5.14 5.32
C HIS A 54 16.57 -4.47 4.05
N ILE A 55 17.23 -4.77 2.94
CA ILE A 55 16.78 -4.33 1.63
C ILE A 55 15.79 -5.33 1.04
N PHE A 56 14.65 -4.82 0.60
CA PHE A 56 13.66 -5.54 -0.20
C PHE A 56 13.44 -4.77 -1.50
N GLU A 57 14.16 -5.19 -2.53
CA GLU A 57 14.15 -4.51 -3.82
C GLU A 57 12.79 -4.53 -4.48
N LEU A 58 12.47 -3.43 -5.16
CA LEU A 58 11.27 -3.32 -5.98
C LEU A 58 11.28 -4.39 -7.09
N GLY A 59 10.17 -5.11 -7.25
CA GLY A 59 10.01 -6.17 -8.25
C GLY A 59 10.74 -7.45 -7.88
N SER A 60 11.14 -7.63 -6.63
CA SER A 60 11.75 -8.86 -6.15
C SER A 60 10.78 -9.68 -5.27
N MET A 61 11.19 -10.91 -4.97
CA MET A 61 10.45 -11.80 -4.08
C MET A 61 11.33 -12.20 -2.89
N LYS A 62 10.72 -12.29 -1.70
CA LYS A 62 11.33 -12.80 -0.48
C LYS A 62 10.43 -13.80 0.19
N THR A 63 11.03 -14.83 0.79
CA THR A 63 10.34 -15.87 1.56
C THR A 63 10.53 -15.65 3.05
N PHE A 64 9.44 -15.62 3.80
CA PHE A 64 9.40 -15.54 5.25
C PHE A 64 8.70 -16.80 5.79
N GLY A 65 9.49 -17.77 6.27
CA GLY A 65 8.93 -19.08 6.66
C GLY A 65 8.32 -19.80 5.45
N ASP A 66 7.00 -19.93 5.43
CA ASP A 66 6.21 -20.54 4.36
C ASP A 66 5.40 -19.51 3.53
N LEU A 67 5.71 -18.22 3.69
CA LEU A 67 5.05 -17.13 3.00
C LEU A 67 6.00 -16.49 1.98
N ASP A 68 5.65 -16.54 0.72
CA ASP A 68 6.33 -15.80 -0.34
C ASP A 68 5.69 -14.43 -0.53
N ILE A 69 6.54 -13.39 -0.60
CA ILE A 69 6.09 -12.00 -0.74
C ILE A 69 6.78 -11.38 -1.96
N GLU A 70 5.99 -10.96 -2.92
CA GLU A 70 6.43 -10.23 -4.11
C GLU A 70 6.17 -8.73 -3.92
N SER A 71 7.18 -7.90 -4.17
CA SER A 71 7.03 -6.45 -4.19
C SER A 71 6.75 -5.94 -5.59
N PHE A 72 5.87 -4.95 -5.74
CA PHE A 72 5.59 -4.29 -7.01
C PHE A 72 5.44 -2.78 -6.83
N GLY A 73 5.80 -2.02 -7.88
CA GLY A 73 5.74 -0.56 -7.86
C GLY A 73 4.34 -0.02 -8.09
N VAL A 74 4.05 1.10 -7.43
CA VAL A 74 2.81 1.85 -7.59
C VAL A 74 3.11 3.29 -7.98
N SER A 75 2.10 4.03 -8.45
CA SER A 75 2.23 5.44 -8.79
C SER A 75 1.82 6.32 -7.62
N HIS A 76 2.81 6.75 -6.83
CA HIS A 76 2.58 7.61 -5.68
C HIS A 76 3.70 8.64 -5.52
N ASP A 77 3.45 9.74 -4.82
CA ASP A 77 4.40 10.84 -4.62
C ASP A 77 5.42 10.56 -3.49
N ALA A 78 6.08 9.41 -3.57
CA ALA A 78 7.09 8.95 -2.65
C ALA A 78 8.40 8.61 -3.38
N ALA A 79 9.50 8.36 -2.64
CA ALA A 79 10.82 8.13 -3.21
C ALA A 79 10.89 6.89 -4.13
N CYS A 80 10.28 5.77 -3.67
CA CYS A 80 10.14 4.56 -4.46
C CYS A 80 9.00 3.71 -3.87
N PRO A 81 7.74 4.10 -4.11
CA PRO A 81 6.60 3.44 -3.48
C PRO A 81 6.41 2.04 -4.04
N GLN A 82 6.26 1.06 -3.15
CA GLN A 82 6.01 -0.35 -3.48
C GLN A 82 4.94 -0.92 -2.57
N PHE A 83 4.19 -1.89 -3.10
CA PHE A 83 3.23 -2.68 -2.34
C PHE A 83 3.53 -4.17 -2.51
N TYR A 84 2.67 -5.02 -1.96
CA TYR A 84 3.02 -6.42 -1.77
C TYR A 84 1.89 -7.36 -2.17
N ARG A 85 2.28 -8.44 -2.83
CA ARG A 85 1.47 -9.65 -3.03
C ARG A 85 2.03 -10.74 -2.12
N PHE A 86 1.19 -11.28 -1.28
CA PHE A 86 1.49 -12.35 -0.35
C PHE A 86 0.98 -13.67 -0.92
N MET A 87 1.79 -14.70 -0.88
CA MET A 87 1.48 -16.01 -1.44
C MET A 87 1.87 -17.11 -0.46
N LYS A 88 0.93 -18.03 -0.24
CA LYS A 88 1.18 -19.25 0.56
C LYS A 88 0.39 -20.40 -0.04
N ASP A 89 1.07 -21.51 -0.31
CA ASP A 89 0.50 -22.64 -1.03
C ASP A 89 -0.15 -22.19 -2.35
N ASP A 90 -1.46 -22.42 -2.49
CA ASP A 90 -2.25 -21.99 -3.65
C ASP A 90 -3.02 -20.68 -3.42
N LYS A 91 -2.81 -19.99 -2.28
CA LYS A 91 -3.53 -18.77 -1.90
C LYS A 91 -2.70 -17.52 -2.10
N SER A 92 -3.39 -16.43 -2.43
CA SER A 92 -2.75 -15.12 -2.57
C SER A 92 -3.61 -13.97 -2.03
N PHE A 93 -2.93 -13.00 -1.45
CA PHE A 93 -3.52 -11.76 -0.98
C PHE A 93 -2.72 -10.58 -1.55
N VAL A 94 -3.41 -9.59 -2.07
CA VAL A 94 -2.82 -8.35 -2.60
C VAL A 94 -3.20 -7.18 -1.70
N MET A 95 -2.21 -6.40 -1.32
CA MET A 95 -2.39 -5.11 -0.66
C MET A 95 -1.99 -4.02 -1.65
N LEU A 96 -2.92 -3.12 -1.98
CA LEU A 96 -2.71 -2.03 -2.94
C LEU A 96 -3.47 -0.80 -2.47
N THR A 97 -2.76 0.09 -1.80
CA THR A 97 -3.22 1.43 -1.41
C THR A 97 -2.24 2.47 -1.93
N ASP A 98 -2.51 3.75 -1.71
CA ASP A 98 -1.60 4.84 -2.05
C ASP A 98 -1.09 4.77 -3.50
N THR A 99 -2.02 4.78 -4.43
CA THR A 99 -1.71 4.86 -5.86
C THR A 99 -2.70 5.77 -6.57
N GLY A 100 -2.21 6.61 -7.47
CA GLY A 100 -3.05 7.52 -8.25
C GLY A 100 -3.75 6.83 -9.42
N TYR A 101 -3.25 5.67 -9.87
CA TYR A 101 -3.89 4.85 -10.89
C TYR A 101 -3.36 3.41 -10.88
N VAL A 102 -4.09 2.48 -11.49
CA VAL A 102 -3.67 1.09 -11.66
C VAL A 102 -3.43 0.80 -13.15
N SER A 103 -2.15 0.63 -13.53
CA SER A 103 -1.75 0.33 -14.89
C SER A 103 -2.02 -1.13 -15.29
N ASP A 104 -2.07 -1.43 -16.59
CA ASP A 104 -2.20 -2.82 -17.09
C ASP A 104 -1.08 -3.72 -16.60
N ARG A 105 0.15 -3.17 -16.45
CA ARG A 105 1.26 -3.90 -15.85
C ARG A 105 0.96 -4.28 -14.39
N MET A 106 0.40 -3.38 -13.60
CA MET A 106 0.03 -3.68 -12.21
C MET A 106 -1.10 -4.71 -12.18
N VAL A 107 -2.11 -4.58 -13.04
CA VAL A 107 -3.17 -5.58 -13.18
C VAL A 107 -2.56 -6.97 -13.44
N GLY A 108 -1.64 -7.10 -14.39
CA GLY A 108 -0.97 -8.38 -14.69
C GLY A 108 -0.18 -9.00 -13.53
N ILE A 109 0.29 -8.17 -12.56
CA ILE A 109 0.96 -8.67 -11.35
C ILE A 109 -0.06 -9.14 -10.31
N VAL A 110 -1.16 -8.40 -10.15
CA VAL A 110 -2.10 -8.61 -9.04
C VAL A 110 -3.34 -9.43 -9.42
N GLU A 111 -3.55 -9.71 -10.70
CA GLU A 111 -4.75 -10.39 -11.19
C GLU A 111 -5.02 -11.73 -10.52
N ASN A 112 -6.31 -12.07 -10.40
CA ASN A 112 -6.82 -13.35 -9.94
C ASN A 112 -6.29 -13.79 -8.55
N ALA A 113 -6.02 -12.82 -7.64
CA ALA A 113 -5.71 -13.14 -6.26
C ALA A 113 -6.97 -13.59 -5.49
N ASP A 114 -6.79 -14.39 -4.44
CA ASP A 114 -7.91 -14.90 -3.61
C ASP A 114 -8.56 -13.79 -2.78
N ALA A 115 -7.75 -12.79 -2.37
CA ALA A 115 -8.25 -11.63 -1.63
C ALA A 115 -7.46 -10.35 -1.97
N TYR A 116 -8.14 -9.20 -1.81
CA TYR A 116 -7.58 -7.87 -2.02
C TYR A 116 -7.88 -6.95 -0.86
N LEU A 117 -6.91 -6.11 -0.49
CA LEU A 117 -7.11 -4.83 0.16
C LEU A 117 -6.79 -3.75 -0.88
N ILE A 118 -7.83 -3.09 -1.39
CA ILE A 118 -7.70 -2.08 -2.45
C ILE A 118 -8.09 -0.70 -1.92
N GLU A 119 -7.41 0.33 -2.41
CA GLU A 119 -7.75 1.70 -2.09
C GLU A 119 -9.12 2.10 -2.65
N SER A 120 -9.90 2.77 -1.80
CA SER A 120 -11.13 3.49 -2.14
C SER A 120 -11.10 4.79 -1.35
N ASN A 121 -10.19 5.71 -1.76
CA ASN A 121 -9.81 6.82 -0.90
C ASN A 121 -10.92 7.87 -0.79
N HIS A 122 -11.46 8.34 -1.89
CA HIS A 122 -12.39 9.45 -1.91
C HIS A 122 -13.49 9.31 -2.94
N ASP A 123 -14.61 9.93 -2.65
CA ASP A 123 -15.61 10.30 -3.64
C ASP A 123 -15.19 11.62 -4.30
N VAL A 124 -15.23 11.67 -5.62
CA VAL A 124 -14.71 12.82 -6.40
C VAL A 124 -15.51 14.10 -6.12
N GLU A 125 -16.83 14.01 -5.99
CA GLU A 125 -17.70 15.18 -5.76
C GLU A 125 -17.57 15.69 -4.31
N ILE A 126 -17.46 14.79 -3.33
CA ILE A 126 -17.20 15.17 -1.94
C ILE A 126 -15.83 15.86 -1.85
N LEU A 127 -14.80 15.31 -2.48
CA LEU A 127 -13.47 15.91 -2.48
C LEU A 127 -13.49 17.29 -3.15
N ARG A 128 -14.12 17.44 -4.31
CA ARG A 128 -14.20 18.72 -5.06
C ARG A 128 -14.92 19.80 -4.27
N SER A 129 -16.03 19.46 -3.62
CA SER A 129 -16.83 20.39 -2.81
C SER A 129 -16.31 20.59 -1.39
N GLY A 130 -15.44 19.69 -0.90
CA GLY A 130 -14.93 19.66 0.48
C GLY A 130 -14.01 20.84 0.83
N SER A 131 -13.57 20.86 2.09
CA SER A 131 -12.81 21.95 2.72
C SER A 131 -11.32 22.01 2.34
N TYR A 132 -10.77 20.99 1.70
CA TYR A 132 -9.35 20.95 1.34
C TYR A 132 -8.96 22.07 0.37
N SER A 133 -7.72 22.57 0.52
CA SER A 133 -7.17 23.55 -0.41
C SER A 133 -7.11 22.99 -1.83
N TRP A 134 -7.20 23.86 -2.84
CA TRP A 134 -7.15 23.44 -4.24
C TRP A 134 -5.89 22.65 -4.58
N ASN A 135 -4.73 23.06 -4.06
CA ASN A 135 -3.46 22.37 -4.28
C ASN A 135 -3.49 20.93 -3.72
N LEU A 136 -4.11 20.73 -2.55
CA LEU A 136 -4.26 19.40 -1.97
C LEU A 136 -5.23 18.54 -2.79
N LYS A 137 -6.33 19.11 -3.23
CA LYS A 137 -7.29 18.41 -4.12
C LYS A 137 -6.62 17.96 -5.42
N GLN A 138 -5.85 18.85 -6.05
CA GLN A 138 -5.10 18.50 -7.27
C GLN A 138 -4.07 17.39 -7.04
N ARG A 139 -3.37 17.41 -5.90
CA ARG A 139 -2.43 16.34 -5.51
C ARG A 139 -3.15 15.01 -5.37
N ILE A 140 -4.27 14.98 -4.64
CA ILE A 140 -5.08 13.76 -4.42
C ILE A 140 -5.60 13.19 -5.75
N LEU A 141 -6.09 14.04 -6.65
CA LEU A 141 -6.65 13.67 -7.97
C LEU A 141 -5.59 13.39 -9.05
N SER A 142 -4.31 13.52 -8.73
CA SER A 142 -3.23 13.30 -9.71
C SER A 142 -2.89 11.82 -9.86
N ASP A 143 -2.17 11.48 -10.94
CA ASP A 143 -1.64 10.14 -11.18
C ASP A 143 -0.69 9.63 -10.08
N LYS A 144 -0.25 10.51 -9.18
CA LYS A 144 0.56 10.18 -8.00
C LYS A 144 -0.18 10.38 -6.68
N GLY A 145 -1.50 10.59 -6.75
CA GLY A 145 -2.36 10.78 -5.60
C GLY A 145 -2.94 9.47 -5.09
N HIS A 146 -4.27 9.40 -5.10
CA HIS A 146 -5.04 8.27 -4.55
C HIS A 146 -6.19 7.88 -5.47
N LEU A 147 -6.55 6.59 -5.48
CA LEU A 147 -7.71 6.11 -6.21
C LEU A 147 -9.01 6.68 -5.61
N CYS A 148 -9.87 7.24 -6.45
CA CYS A 148 -11.26 7.48 -6.08
C CYS A 148 -12.03 6.15 -6.01
N ASN A 149 -13.28 6.18 -5.55
CA ASN A 149 -14.11 4.99 -5.46
C ASN A 149 -14.25 4.29 -6.82
N GLU A 150 -14.53 5.06 -7.86
CA GLU A 150 -14.71 4.57 -9.23
C GLU A 150 -13.45 3.94 -9.81
N ASP A 151 -12.29 4.58 -9.64
CA ASP A 151 -11.01 4.05 -10.13
C ASP A 151 -10.60 2.78 -9.37
N GLY A 152 -10.89 2.71 -8.07
CA GLY A 152 -10.71 1.51 -7.26
C GLY A 152 -11.61 0.34 -7.74
N ALA A 153 -12.86 0.63 -8.04
CA ALA A 153 -13.80 -0.35 -8.60
C ALA A 153 -13.36 -0.83 -9.98
N ASP A 154 -12.96 0.07 -10.89
CA ASP A 154 -12.42 -0.30 -12.21
C ASP A 154 -11.18 -1.19 -12.09
N ALA A 155 -10.25 -0.80 -11.23
CA ALA A 155 -9.06 -1.61 -10.96
C ALA A 155 -9.44 -3.03 -10.50
N MET A 156 -10.46 -3.17 -9.65
CA MET A 156 -10.96 -4.48 -9.24
C MET A 156 -11.59 -5.24 -10.40
N ILE A 157 -12.46 -4.63 -11.17
CA ILE A 157 -13.11 -5.29 -12.34
C ILE A 157 -12.04 -5.87 -13.28
N ARG A 158 -10.94 -5.16 -13.51
CA ARG A 158 -9.82 -5.59 -14.35
C ARG A 158 -8.95 -6.67 -13.72
N SER A 159 -8.92 -6.76 -12.40
CA SER A 159 -8.05 -7.68 -11.64
C SER A 159 -8.74 -8.94 -11.16
N LEU A 160 -10.09 -8.93 -11.06
CA LEU A 160 -10.86 -10.06 -10.55
C LEU A 160 -10.75 -11.28 -11.45
N GLY A 161 -10.74 -12.46 -10.82
CA GLY A 161 -10.76 -13.75 -11.50
C GLY A 161 -11.61 -14.76 -10.74
N ASN A 162 -11.59 -15.99 -11.19
CA ASN A 162 -12.39 -17.08 -10.63
C ASN A 162 -11.95 -17.53 -9.22
N ARG A 163 -10.79 -17.09 -8.75
CA ARG A 163 -10.25 -17.38 -7.41
C ARG A 163 -10.66 -16.36 -6.37
N THR A 164 -11.00 -15.15 -6.80
CA THR A 164 -11.27 -14.05 -5.88
C THR A 164 -12.53 -14.28 -5.05
N THR A 165 -12.36 -14.28 -3.74
CA THR A 165 -13.45 -14.52 -2.78
C THR A 165 -13.70 -13.36 -1.85
N LYS A 166 -12.73 -12.44 -1.70
CA LYS A 166 -12.84 -11.31 -0.76
C LYS A 166 -12.18 -10.05 -1.32
N ILE A 167 -12.87 -8.92 -1.16
CA ILE A 167 -12.36 -7.59 -1.43
C ILE A 167 -12.58 -6.76 -0.18
N TYR A 168 -11.52 -6.13 0.30
CA TYR A 168 -11.57 -5.15 1.38
C TYR A 168 -11.28 -3.78 0.80
N LEU A 169 -12.20 -2.84 0.97
CA LEU A 169 -11.99 -1.44 0.65
C LEU A 169 -11.22 -0.79 1.80
N GLY A 170 -10.09 -0.19 1.50
CA GLY A 170 -9.20 0.40 2.48
C GLY A 170 -8.79 1.83 2.14
N HIS A 171 -8.02 2.44 3.04
CA HIS A 171 -7.46 3.78 2.89
C HIS A 171 -8.51 4.87 2.61
N LEU A 172 -9.70 4.73 3.20
CA LEU A 172 -10.80 5.68 3.02
C LEU A 172 -10.50 7.00 3.74
N SER A 173 -10.64 8.10 3.01
CA SER A 173 -10.57 9.45 3.58
C SER A 173 -11.71 9.68 4.57
N LYS A 174 -11.38 10.15 5.76
CA LYS A 174 -12.39 10.49 6.79
C LYS A 174 -13.23 11.71 6.43
N GLU A 175 -12.71 12.60 5.58
CA GLU A 175 -13.35 13.86 5.21
C GLU A 175 -13.97 13.84 3.81
N ASN A 176 -13.43 13.02 2.92
CA ASN A 176 -13.82 13.04 1.51
C ASN A 176 -14.43 11.71 1.03
N ASN A 177 -14.85 10.85 1.97
CA ASN A 177 -15.54 9.61 1.66
C ASN A 177 -16.50 9.22 2.77
N ILE A 178 -17.46 8.36 2.44
CA ILE A 178 -18.29 7.63 3.40
C ILE A 178 -18.32 6.15 2.99
N LYS A 179 -18.35 5.26 3.97
CA LYS A 179 -18.26 3.80 3.73
C LYS A 179 -19.34 3.29 2.80
N GLU A 180 -20.53 3.85 2.92
CA GLU A 180 -21.70 3.48 2.11
C GLU A 180 -21.47 3.79 0.63
N LEU A 181 -20.92 4.96 0.28
CA LEU A 181 -20.59 5.30 -1.11
C LEU A 181 -19.50 4.38 -1.65
N ALA A 182 -18.40 4.22 -0.91
CA ALA A 182 -17.32 3.32 -1.32
C ALA A 182 -17.80 1.88 -1.56
N HIS A 183 -18.82 1.43 -0.85
CA HIS A 183 -19.38 0.08 -0.99
C HIS A 183 -20.41 -0.05 -2.12
N MET A 184 -21.04 1.05 -2.51
CA MET A 184 -22.06 1.07 -3.57
C MET A 184 -21.47 1.25 -4.97
N THR A 185 -20.24 1.75 -5.06
CA THR A 185 -19.50 1.91 -6.32
C THR A 185 -18.91 0.59 -6.79
#